data_fda72598655d6b07c3434125ab3d1b83
#
_entry.id   fda72598655d6b07c3434125ab3d1b83
#
_cell.length_a   1.000
_cell.length_b   1.000
_cell.length_c   1.000
_cell.angle_alpha   90.00
_cell.angle_beta   90.00
_cell.angle_gamma   90.00
#
_symmetry.space_group_name_H-M   'P 1'
#
loop_
_entity.id
_entity.type
_entity.pdbx_description
1 polymer ?
#
loop_
_entity_poly.entity_id
_entity_poly.type
_entity_poly.pdbx_seq_one_letter_code
_entity_poly.pdbx_strand_id
1 'polypeptide(L)'
;PGALVAKRFFRNRLAVVGLTMLVVMFVFSFIGGLISPYGQDEQFYTYTHMDKEYVGVVKNNDLRYTINDGQEFGSILQAQLMLAIGKNAESFEYKDVTYEVEKEGEDLYLISSNGTVLAIAAKDIVNAADGAEASALTFAVKHEALKAYANGETSSKSQNCANSLRNRN
;
A
#
# COMPACT_ATOMS: atom_id res chain seq x y z
N PRO A 1 15.64 -51.14 23.91
CA PRO A 1 16.48 -50.98 22.70
C PRO A 1 16.82 -49.52 22.35
N GLY A 2 15.90 -48.53 22.55
CA GLY A 2 16.15 -47.13 22.21
C GLY A 2 17.26 -46.43 23.00
N ALA A 3 17.42 -46.75 24.28
CA ALA A 3 18.44 -46.16 25.12
C ALA A 3 19.89 -46.49 24.69
N LEU A 4 20.11 -47.67 24.10
CA LEU A 4 21.41 -48.07 23.57
C LEU A 4 21.76 -47.31 22.28
N VAL A 5 20.76 -47.04 21.44
CA VAL A 5 20.92 -46.27 20.21
C VAL A 5 21.24 -44.82 20.55
N ALA A 6 20.50 -44.22 21.47
CA ALA A 6 20.74 -42.88 21.99
C ALA A 6 22.15 -42.72 22.55
N LYS A 7 22.59 -43.67 23.38
CA LYS A 7 23.94 -43.65 23.97
C LYS A 7 25.05 -43.76 22.91
N ARG A 8 24.87 -44.53 21.83
CA ARG A 8 25.78 -44.58 20.72
C ARG A 8 25.76 -43.29 19.89
N PHE A 9 24.60 -42.69 19.69
CA PHE A 9 24.43 -41.42 18.98
C PHE A 9 25.17 -40.29 19.68
N PHE A 10 24.97 -40.13 21.00
CA PHE A 10 25.63 -39.07 21.78
C PHE A 10 27.17 -39.27 21.93
N ARG A 11 27.67 -40.49 21.67
CA ARG A 11 29.10 -40.75 21.61
C ARG A 11 29.75 -40.28 20.31
N ASN A 12 28.98 -40.08 19.26
CA ASN A 12 29.47 -39.57 17.98
C ASN A 12 29.43 -38.03 17.99
N ARG A 13 30.60 -37.40 18.12
CA ARG A 13 30.72 -35.92 18.18
C ARG A 13 30.10 -35.21 16.97
N LEU A 14 30.25 -35.79 15.77
CA LEU A 14 29.66 -35.24 14.54
C LEU A 14 28.13 -35.27 14.57
N ALA A 15 27.54 -36.35 15.08
CA ALA A 15 26.09 -36.48 15.21
C ALA A 15 25.50 -35.46 16.24
N VAL A 16 26.23 -35.23 17.34
CA VAL A 16 25.83 -34.22 18.34
C VAL A 16 25.93 -32.82 17.76
N VAL A 17 26.94 -32.48 17.01
CA VAL A 17 27.08 -31.17 16.34
C VAL A 17 25.93 -30.96 15.35
N GLY A 18 25.62 -31.96 14.53
CA GLY A 18 24.49 -31.89 13.59
C GLY A 18 23.14 -31.73 14.29
N LEU A 19 22.91 -32.46 15.36
CA LEU A 19 21.70 -32.33 16.18
C LEU A 19 21.58 -30.94 16.82
N THR A 20 22.70 -30.44 17.36
CA THR A 20 22.71 -29.09 17.96
C THR A 20 22.39 -28.00 16.92
N MET A 21 22.96 -28.08 15.72
CA MET A 21 22.67 -27.16 14.63
C MET A 21 21.18 -27.21 14.25
N LEU A 22 20.61 -28.41 14.17
CA LEU A 22 19.20 -28.60 13.83
C LEU A 22 18.27 -28.00 14.90
N VAL A 23 18.59 -28.24 16.19
CA VAL A 23 17.84 -27.66 17.32
C VAL A 23 17.93 -26.15 17.32
N VAL A 24 19.11 -25.56 17.07
CA VAL A 24 19.29 -24.11 16.98
C VAL A 24 18.46 -23.53 15.84
N MET A 25 18.49 -24.13 14.65
CA MET A 25 17.65 -23.69 13.53
C MET A 25 16.15 -23.79 13.87
N PHE A 26 15.74 -24.86 14.54
CA PHE A 26 14.36 -25.05 14.95
C PHE A 26 13.91 -23.97 15.94
N VAL A 27 14.71 -23.71 16.95
CA VAL A 27 14.48 -22.65 17.94
C VAL A 27 14.42 -21.28 17.27
N PHE A 28 15.33 -21.00 16.33
CA PHE A 28 15.36 -19.75 15.60
C PHE A 28 14.13 -19.56 14.72
N SER A 29 13.63 -20.65 14.11
CA SER A 29 12.42 -20.62 13.29
C SER A 29 11.16 -20.27 14.08
N PHE A 30 11.03 -20.79 15.30
CA PHE A 30 9.86 -20.51 16.15
C PHE A 30 9.98 -19.17 16.90
N ILE A 31 11.16 -18.84 17.38
CA ILE A 31 11.38 -17.63 18.19
C ILE A 31 11.56 -16.40 17.28
N GLY A 32 12.10 -16.57 16.07
CA GLY A 32 12.32 -15.49 15.13
C GLY A 32 11.06 -14.70 14.81
N GLY A 33 9.94 -15.38 14.59
CA GLY A 33 8.64 -14.74 14.38
C GLY A 33 8.07 -14.03 15.62
N LEU A 34 8.51 -14.42 16.81
CA LEU A 34 8.06 -13.81 18.09
C LEU A 34 8.90 -12.56 18.45
N ILE A 35 10.15 -12.52 18.01
CA ILE A 35 11.09 -11.41 18.28
C ILE A 35 10.97 -10.32 17.21
N SER A 36 10.48 -10.66 16.01
CA SER A 36 10.29 -9.68 14.94
C SER A 36 9.17 -8.71 15.33
N PRO A 37 9.44 -7.41 15.50
CA PRO A 37 8.42 -6.41 15.75
C PRO A 37 7.56 -6.12 14.51
N TYR A 38 7.88 -6.72 13.37
CA TYR A 38 7.25 -6.48 12.09
C TYR A 38 6.20 -7.54 11.78
N GLY A 39 5.00 -7.10 11.36
CA GLY A 39 3.94 -7.98 10.87
C GLY A 39 4.35 -8.66 9.55
N GLN A 40 3.75 -9.82 9.25
CA GLN A 40 4.02 -10.56 7.99
C GLN A 40 3.61 -9.75 6.75
N ASP A 41 2.67 -8.84 6.90
CA ASP A 41 2.11 -8.01 5.82
C ASP A 41 2.61 -6.55 5.87
N GLU A 42 3.62 -6.26 6.70
CA GLU A 42 4.15 -4.91 6.84
C GLU A 42 4.98 -4.53 5.62
N GLN A 43 4.50 -3.55 4.86
CA GLN A 43 5.20 -3.04 3.69
C GLN A 43 5.99 -1.80 4.05
N PHE A 44 7.30 -1.84 3.85
CA PHE A 44 8.16 -0.68 4.02
C PHE A 44 8.08 0.19 2.77
N TYR A 45 7.56 1.39 2.92
CA TYR A 45 7.42 2.35 1.82
C TYR A 45 8.62 3.29 1.76
N THR A 46 9.15 3.47 0.54
CA THR A 46 10.21 4.46 0.31
C THR A 46 9.55 5.76 -0.17
N TYR A 47 9.56 6.77 0.68
CA TYR A 47 9.05 8.10 0.34
C TYR A 47 10.02 8.78 -0.61
N THR A 48 9.52 9.20 -1.77
CA THR A 48 10.37 9.75 -2.84
C THR A 48 10.33 11.26 -2.91
N HIS A 49 9.21 11.89 -2.59
CA HIS A 49 9.08 13.36 -2.57
C HIS A 49 7.91 13.77 -1.67
N MET A 50 7.91 14.96 -1.19
CA MET A 50 6.99 15.75 -0.36
C MET A 50 7.44 15.96 1.07
N ASP A 51 6.84 16.94 1.72
CA ASP A 51 7.10 17.29 3.11
C ASP A 51 6.90 16.07 4.01
N LYS A 52 7.99 15.50 4.49
CA LYS A 52 8.01 14.28 5.31
C LYS A 52 7.26 14.42 6.63
N GLU A 53 6.88 15.64 7.01
CA GLU A 53 6.13 15.89 8.24
C GLU A 53 4.65 15.52 8.14
N TYR A 54 4.06 15.49 6.93
CA TYR A 54 2.61 15.34 6.77
C TYR A 54 2.20 14.21 5.84
N VAL A 55 2.84 14.08 4.68
CA VAL A 55 2.43 13.15 3.62
C VAL A 55 3.64 12.55 2.93
N GLY A 56 3.59 11.24 2.68
CA GLY A 56 4.56 10.54 1.86
C GLY A 56 3.92 9.97 0.59
N VAL A 57 4.60 10.11 -0.55
CA VAL A 57 4.21 9.49 -1.80
C VAL A 57 5.04 8.24 -2.05
N VAL A 58 4.35 7.13 -2.29
CA VAL A 58 4.95 5.84 -2.61
C VAL A 58 4.73 5.51 -4.07
N LYS A 59 5.80 5.26 -4.81
CA LYS A 59 5.74 4.83 -6.19
C LYS A 59 5.50 3.34 -6.29
N ASN A 60 4.53 2.98 -7.13
CA ASN A 60 4.23 1.59 -7.49
C ASN A 60 4.38 1.40 -9.00
N ASN A 61 4.62 0.16 -9.41
CA ASN A 61 4.64 -0.21 -10.83
C ASN A 61 3.22 -0.43 -11.38
N ASP A 62 2.30 -0.85 -10.50
CA ASP A 62 0.91 -1.14 -10.84
C ASP A 62 -0.02 -0.04 -10.35
N LEU A 63 -1.15 0.13 -11.06
CA LEU A 63 -2.22 1.02 -10.64
C LEU A 63 -2.80 0.57 -9.28
N ARG A 64 -2.90 1.52 -8.37
CA ARG A 64 -3.54 1.38 -7.07
C ARG A 64 -4.81 2.20 -7.03
N TYR A 65 -5.76 1.76 -6.21
CA TYR A 65 -7.08 2.35 -6.16
C TYR A 65 -7.32 2.94 -4.78
N THR A 66 -7.64 4.22 -4.73
CA THR A 66 -8.13 4.89 -3.53
C THR A 66 -9.62 5.09 -3.68
N ILE A 67 -10.42 4.44 -2.86
CA ILE A 67 -11.89 4.46 -2.93
C ILE A 67 -12.39 5.63 -2.08
N ASN A 68 -13.40 6.34 -2.58
CA ASN A 68 -14.04 7.41 -1.83
C ASN A 68 -14.88 6.85 -0.69
N ASP A 69 -14.94 7.57 0.42
CA ASP A 69 -15.66 7.15 1.61
C ASP A 69 -17.13 6.84 1.31
N GLY A 70 -17.58 5.65 1.72
CA GLY A 70 -18.94 5.19 1.49
C GLY A 70 -19.25 4.68 0.07
N GLN A 71 -18.24 4.57 -0.81
CA GLN A 71 -18.39 4.02 -2.15
C GLN A 71 -17.76 2.63 -2.25
N GLU A 72 -18.23 1.83 -3.19
CA GLU A 72 -17.67 0.51 -3.49
C GLU A 72 -17.03 0.50 -4.89
N PHE A 73 -15.78 0.06 -4.97
CA PHE A 73 -15.06 -0.13 -6.22
C PHE A 73 -14.44 -1.53 -6.26
N GLY A 74 -15.26 -2.52 -6.57
CA GLY A 74 -14.89 -3.93 -6.53
C GLY A 74 -13.87 -4.33 -7.61
N SER A 75 -13.27 -5.51 -7.46
CA SER A 75 -12.23 -6.04 -8.36
C SER A 75 -12.66 -6.14 -9.82
N ILE A 76 -13.95 -6.38 -10.09
CA ILE A 76 -14.48 -6.43 -11.47
C ILE A 76 -14.45 -5.04 -12.12
N LEU A 77 -14.84 -3.99 -11.38
CA LEU A 77 -14.76 -2.61 -11.87
C LEU A 77 -13.31 -2.19 -12.10
N GLN A 78 -12.39 -2.62 -11.24
CA GLN A 78 -10.95 -2.39 -11.42
C GLN A 78 -10.44 -3.04 -12.72
N ALA A 79 -10.87 -4.27 -13.01
CA ALA A 79 -10.50 -4.97 -14.25
C ALA A 79 -11.09 -4.26 -15.49
N GLN A 80 -12.35 -3.81 -15.44
CA GLN A 80 -12.96 -3.06 -16.53
C GLN A 80 -12.27 -1.71 -16.75
N LEU A 81 -11.90 -1.02 -15.68
CA LEU A 81 -11.12 0.21 -15.76
C LEU A 81 -9.75 -0.03 -16.43
N MET A 82 -9.04 -1.10 -16.07
CA MET A 82 -7.76 -1.43 -16.74
C MET A 82 -7.93 -1.67 -18.21
N LEU A 83 -9.01 -2.32 -18.65
CA LEU A 83 -9.33 -2.50 -20.06
C LEU A 83 -9.67 -1.18 -20.76
N ALA A 84 -10.41 -0.30 -20.07
CA ALA A 84 -10.76 1.03 -20.59
C ALA A 84 -9.50 1.91 -20.76
N ILE A 85 -8.61 1.93 -19.75
CA ILE A 85 -7.32 2.63 -19.83
C ILE A 85 -6.46 2.08 -20.96
N GLY A 86 -6.38 0.76 -21.13
CA GLY A 86 -5.62 0.12 -22.22
C GLY A 86 -6.15 0.47 -23.61
N LYS A 87 -7.42 0.83 -23.73
CA LYS A 87 -8.08 1.28 -24.96
C LYS A 87 -8.13 2.80 -25.11
N ASN A 88 -7.61 3.57 -24.15
CA ASN A 88 -7.78 5.02 -24.02
C ASN A 88 -9.26 5.46 -24.11
N ALA A 89 -10.16 4.67 -23.51
CA ALA A 89 -11.58 4.99 -23.45
C ALA A 89 -11.86 5.95 -22.28
N GLU A 90 -12.68 6.95 -22.53
CA GLU A 90 -13.10 7.95 -21.54
C GLU A 90 -14.25 7.46 -20.65
N SER A 91 -14.84 6.32 -20.99
CA SER A 91 -15.92 5.70 -20.23
C SER A 91 -15.99 4.19 -20.46
N PHE A 92 -16.59 3.50 -19.52
CA PHE A 92 -16.94 2.08 -19.64
C PHE A 92 -18.29 1.80 -18.98
N GLU A 93 -18.96 0.75 -19.41
CA GLU A 93 -20.24 0.31 -18.85
C GLU A 93 -20.09 -0.99 -18.08
N TYR A 94 -20.71 -1.05 -16.91
CA TYR A 94 -20.84 -2.28 -16.15
C TYR A 94 -22.19 -2.33 -15.43
N LYS A 95 -22.96 -3.42 -15.65
CA LYS A 95 -24.33 -3.62 -15.10
C LYS A 95 -25.27 -2.44 -15.32
N ASP A 96 -25.35 -1.98 -16.58
CA ASP A 96 -26.19 -0.85 -16.99
C ASP A 96 -25.84 0.49 -16.31
N VAL A 97 -24.65 0.60 -15.73
CA VAL A 97 -24.14 1.84 -15.14
C VAL A 97 -22.92 2.29 -15.95
N THR A 98 -22.94 3.55 -16.38
CA THR A 98 -21.84 4.18 -17.08
C THR A 98 -20.86 4.78 -16.08
N TYR A 99 -19.59 4.46 -16.23
CA TYR A 99 -18.48 4.98 -15.44
C TYR A 99 -17.62 5.86 -16.35
N GLU A 100 -17.43 7.09 -15.94
CA GLU A 100 -16.58 8.06 -16.62
C GLU A 100 -15.15 7.96 -16.07
N VAL A 101 -14.17 8.04 -16.96
CA VAL A 101 -12.74 7.95 -16.64
C VAL A 101 -12.07 9.22 -17.12
N GLU A 102 -11.73 10.09 -16.19
CA GLU A 102 -11.03 11.33 -16.47
C GLU A 102 -9.53 11.17 -16.17
N LYS A 103 -8.69 11.45 -17.18
CA LYS A 103 -7.24 11.44 -17.00
C LYS A 103 -6.77 12.81 -16.51
N GLU A 104 -6.36 12.90 -15.24
CA GLU A 104 -5.91 14.16 -14.62
C GLU A 104 -4.39 14.35 -14.63
N GLY A 105 -3.62 13.28 -14.97
CA GLY A 105 -2.17 13.35 -15.00
C GLY A 105 -1.52 12.13 -15.65
N GLU A 106 -0.20 12.04 -15.56
CA GLU A 106 0.52 10.84 -15.96
C GLU A 106 0.20 9.74 -14.96
N ASP A 107 -0.43 8.65 -15.43
CA ASP A 107 -0.86 7.52 -14.60
C ASP A 107 -1.83 7.88 -13.43
N LEU A 108 -2.58 8.99 -13.56
CA LEU A 108 -3.61 9.41 -12.61
C LEU A 108 -4.97 9.51 -13.32
N TYR A 109 -5.93 8.73 -12.83
CA TYR A 109 -7.28 8.63 -13.38
C TYR A 109 -8.31 8.82 -12.28
N LEU A 110 -9.28 9.69 -12.52
CA LEU A 110 -10.46 9.90 -11.68
C LEU A 110 -11.62 9.10 -12.25
N ILE A 111 -12.30 8.33 -11.43
CA ILE A 111 -13.43 7.52 -11.81
C ILE A 111 -14.70 8.07 -11.16
N SER A 112 -15.66 8.44 -11.99
CA SER A 112 -16.97 8.92 -11.55
C SER A 112 -18.12 8.14 -12.18
N SER A 113 -19.26 8.17 -11.53
CA SER A 113 -20.51 7.63 -12.05
C SER A 113 -21.66 8.51 -11.58
N ASN A 114 -22.55 8.90 -12.51
CA ASN A 114 -23.69 9.78 -12.23
C ASN A 114 -23.28 11.08 -11.50
N GLY A 115 -22.12 11.66 -11.83
CA GLY A 115 -21.61 12.88 -11.20
C GLY A 115 -21.03 12.68 -9.79
N THR A 116 -20.93 11.44 -9.30
CA THR A 116 -20.30 11.13 -8.02
C THR A 116 -18.94 10.48 -8.25
N VAL A 117 -17.89 11.01 -7.60
CA VAL A 117 -16.56 10.44 -7.64
C VAL A 117 -16.51 9.18 -6.79
N LEU A 118 -16.13 8.07 -7.39
CA LEU A 118 -16.08 6.75 -6.75
C LEU A 118 -14.67 6.41 -6.25
N ALA A 119 -13.68 6.60 -7.10
CA ALA A 119 -12.32 6.21 -6.82
C ALA A 119 -11.29 7.00 -7.63
N ILE A 120 -10.07 6.94 -7.19
CA ILE A 120 -8.90 7.39 -7.94
C ILE A 120 -8.06 6.16 -8.23
N ALA A 121 -7.61 6.03 -9.48
CA ALA A 121 -6.62 5.05 -9.87
C ALA A 121 -5.30 5.76 -10.20
N ALA A 122 -4.25 5.43 -9.49
CA ALA A 122 -2.93 6.02 -9.70
C ALA A 122 -1.83 4.97 -9.44
N LYS A 123 -0.68 5.14 -10.07
CA LYS A 123 0.52 4.36 -9.68
C LYS A 123 1.07 4.82 -8.36
N ASP A 124 0.94 6.10 -8.06
CA ASP A 124 1.43 6.68 -6.82
C ASP A 124 0.34 6.64 -5.73
N ILE A 125 0.73 6.36 -4.49
CA ILE A 125 -0.18 6.35 -3.34
C ILE A 125 0.29 7.41 -2.36
N VAL A 126 -0.67 8.15 -1.82
CA VAL A 126 -0.46 9.11 -0.73
C VAL A 126 -0.79 8.45 0.60
N ASN A 127 0.20 8.35 1.47
CA ASN A 127 0.07 7.87 2.85
C ASN A 127 0.36 8.98 3.84
N ALA A 128 -0.19 8.86 5.05
CA ALA A 128 0.21 9.72 6.16
C ALA A 128 1.70 9.51 6.47
N ALA A 129 2.42 10.59 6.77
CA ALA A 129 3.80 10.47 7.24
C ALA A 129 3.83 9.85 8.65
N ASP A 130 4.98 9.30 9.03
CA ASP A 130 5.18 8.70 10.35
C ASP A 130 4.84 9.72 11.45
N GLY A 131 3.91 9.34 12.33
CA GLY A 131 3.43 10.20 13.41
C GLY A 131 2.22 11.09 13.07
N ALA A 132 1.76 11.13 11.82
CA ALA A 132 0.53 11.80 11.44
C ALA A 132 -0.67 10.83 11.57
N GLU A 133 -1.81 11.34 12.05
CA GLU A 133 -3.02 10.50 12.10
C GLU A 133 -3.54 10.21 10.70
N ALA A 134 -3.68 8.92 10.37
CA ALA A 134 -4.22 8.47 9.08
C ALA A 134 -5.64 9.00 8.82
N SER A 135 -6.39 9.30 9.87
CA SER A 135 -7.73 9.89 9.83
C SER A 135 -7.78 11.30 9.23
N ALA A 136 -6.64 12.02 9.23
CA ALA A 136 -6.56 13.35 8.64
C ALA A 136 -6.50 13.35 7.11
N LEU A 137 -6.16 12.21 6.49
CA LEU A 137 -6.06 12.05 5.04
C LEU A 137 -7.42 11.64 4.43
N THR A 138 -8.31 12.59 4.29
CA THR A 138 -9.56 12.39 3.56
C THR A 138 -9.30 12.12 2.08
N PHE A 139 -10.27 11.50 1.39
CA PHE A 139 -10.20 11.24 -0.05
C PHE A 139 -9.85 12.50 -0.86
N ALA A 140 -10.48 13.64 -0.54
CA ALA A 140 -10.22 14.91 -1.21
C ALA A 140 -8.76 15.39 -1.06
N VAL A 141 -8.18 15.22 0.12
CA VAL A 141 -6.78 15.59 0.37
C VAL A 141 -5.83 14.68 -0.40
N LYS A 142 -6.11 13.39 -0.45
CA LYS A 142 -5.32 12.43 -1.25
C LYS A 142 -5.39 12.75 -2.74
N HIS A 143 -6.58 13.11 -3.24
CA HIS A 143 -6.79 13.49 -4.63
C HIS A 143 -5.98 14.74 -5.00
N GLU A 144 -6.10 15.81 -4.23
CA GLU A 144 -5.37 17.06 -4.48
C GLU A 144 -3.85 16.86 -4.38
N ALA A 145 -3.38 16.04 -3.43
CA ALA A 145 -1.97 15.72 -3.30
C ALA A 145 -1.43 14.93 -4.50
N LEU A 146 -2.16 13.92 -4.98
CA LEU A 146 -1.79 13.16 -6.17
C LEU A 146 -1.79 14.03 -7.43
N LYS A 147 -2.77 14.92 -7.57
CA LYS A 147 -2.87 15.84 -8.69
C LYS A 147 -1.71 16.84 -8.70
N ALA A 148 -1.39 17.43 -7.57
CA ALA A 148 -0.24 18.34 -7.43
C ALA A 148 1.08 17.62 -7.74
N TYR A 149 1.23 16.38 -7.26
CA TYR A 149 2.40 15.57 -7.52
C TYR A 149 2.53 15.18 -9.00
N ALA A 150 1.45 14.73 -9.64
CA ALA A 150 1.42 14.38 -11.06
C ALA A 150 1.75 15.57 -11.97
N ASN A 151 1.39 16.78 -11.54
CA ASN A 151 1.69 18.02 -12.27
C ASN A 151 3.09 18.59 -11.96
N GLY A 152 3.89 17.92 -11.12
CA GLY A 152 5.22 18.39 -10.72
C GLY A 152 5.19 19.66 -9.87
N GLU A 153 4.04 20.02 -9.29
CA GLU A 153 3.91 21.15 -8.39
C GLU A 153 4.48 20.79 -7.02
N THR A 154 5.68 21.25 -6.75
CA THR A 154 6.30 21.14 -5.42
C THR A 154 5.71 22.18 -4.47
N SER A 155 5.00 21.73 -3.45
CA SER A 155 4.76 22.39 -2.14
C SER A 155 3.73 23.52 -1.98
N SER A 156 3.36 24.33 -2.97
CA SER A 156 2.58 25.55 -2.64
C SER A 156 1.09 25.32 -2.35
N LYS A 157 0.45 24.36 -2.99
CA LYS A 157 -0.97 24.03 -2.74
C LYS A 157 -1.16 22.99 -1.62
N SER A 158 -0.19 22.07 -1.46
CA SER A 158 -0.22 21.09 -0.38
C SER A 158 -0.04 21.75 0.99
N GLN A 159 0.74 22.84 1.10
CA GLN A 159 0.85 23.63 2.32
C GLN A 159 -0.49 24.26 2.74
N ASN A 160 -1.35 24.64 1.81
CA ASN A 160 -2.68 25.15 2.14
C ASN A 160 -3.60 24.04 2.68
N CYS A 161 -3.48 22.81 2.20
CA CYS A 161 -4.17 21.67 2.78
C CYS A 161 -3.66 21.32 4.18
N ALA A 162 -2.34 21.31 4.38
CA ALA A 162 -1.72 21.04 5.67
C ALA A 162 -2.05 22.15 6.70
N ASN A 163 -2.07 23.42 6.29
CA ASN A 163 -2.48 24.53 7.14
C ASN A 163 -3.98 24.50 7.47
N SER A 164 -4.81 24.03 6.58
CA SER A 164 -6.26 23.81 6.84
C SER A 164 -6.49 22.72 7.89
N LEU A 165 -5.64 21.70 7.94
CA LEU A 165 -5.71 20.64 8.96
C LEU A 165 -5.16 21.13 10.32
N ARG A 166 -4.12 21.98 10.31
CA ARG A 166 -3.55 22.55 11.53
C ARG A 166 -4.49 23.54 12.25
N ASN A 167 -5.34 24.27 11.51
CA ASN A 167 -6.25 25.27 12.06
C ASN A 167 -7.59 24.69 12.56
N ARG A 168 -7.79 23.37 12.55
CA ARG A 168 -9.00 22.70 13.06
C ARG A 168 -8.82 22.02 14.42
N ASN A 169 -7.67 22.17 15.05
CA ASN A 169 -7.43 21.70 16.43
C ASN A 169 -7.46 22.85 17.41
#